data_2f8bae77fd4e2738859412444801a3e1
#
_entry.id   2f8bae77fd4e2738859412444801a3e1
#
_cell.length_a   1.000
_cell.length_b   1.000
_cell.length_c   1.000
_cell.angle_alpha   90.00
_cell.angle_beta   90.00
_cell.angle_gamma   90.00
#
_symmetry.space_group_name_H-M   'P 1'
#
loop_
_entity.id
_entity.type
_entity.pdbx_description
1 polymer ?
#
loop_
_entity_poly.entity_id
_entity_poly.type
_entity_poly.pdbx_seq_one_letter_code
_entity_poly.pdbx_strand_id
1 'polypeptide(L)'
;LYQLWTNYCVSQSYEPGSTYKPFTIAAGLEEGVVHDGDTYECKGYEYVGPDMIKCHSYSSIGSHGVLTLSQALENSCNPYMINIAIKLGNVRFAQYQKMFGFGAKTGVDLPGEATGIMYDENKITTIDAATNSFGQNINVNMIQMISAYSSLINDGKYYQPHIVKRIESANGEVVKENSPVLVRQTVTASTSKYLRKYLENTVELGTAHKAYIEGYSIAGKTGTAQKIPRADLKWVISFIGHAPADDPKFAIYIVLDEPDGTTGTSGSTSDALILAKD
;
A
#
# COMPACT_ATOMS: atom_id res chain seq x y z
N LEU A 1 -4.16 -28.90 -8.00
CA LEU A 1 -5.07 -29.32 -6.91
C LEU A 1 -4.70 -28.65 -5.58
N TYR A 2 -3.42 -28.64 -5.14
CA TYR A 2 -3.01 -27.99 -3.89
C TYR A 2 -3.29 -26.49 -3.84
N GLN A 3 -3.17 -25.78 -4.95
CA GLN A 3 -3.44 -24.33 -5.05
C GLN A 3 -4.89 -23.96 -4.74
N LEU A 4 -5.84 -24.86 -4.99
CA LEU A 4 -7.26 -24.65 -4.67
C LEU A 4 -7.57 -24.67 -3.16
N TRP A 5 -6.63 -25.16 -2.34
CA TRP A 5 -6.74 -25.25 -0.89
C TRP A 5 -5.94 -24.17 -0.15
N THR A 6 -5.22 -23.30 -0.90
CA THR A 6 -4.47 -22.20 -0.31
C THR A 6 -5.32 -20.94 -0.27
N ASN A 7 -5.29 -20.26 0.87
CA ASN A 7 -5.92 -18.94 0.98
C ASN A 7 -4.99 -17.89 0.38
N TYR A 8 -5.33 -17.38 -0.79
CA TYR A 8 -4.53 -16.36 -1.50
C TYR A 8 -4.16 -15.17 -0.61
N CYS A 9 -5.11 -14.70 0.23
CA CYS A 9 -4.91 -13.51 1.05
C CYS A 9 -3.73 -13.62 2.03
N VAL A 10 -3.39 -14.83 2.48
CA VAL A 10 -2.30 -15.06 3.44
C VAL A 10 -1.10 -15.77 2.85
N SER A 11 -1.30 -16.63 1.84
CA SER A 11 -0.24 -17.54 1.35
C SER A 11 0.48 -17.02 0.11
N GLN A 12 -0.12 -16.13 -0.68
CA GLN A 12 0.51 -15.55 -1.86
C GLN A 12 1.15 -14.20 -1.53
N SER A 13 2.30 -13.95 -2.15
CA SER A 13 2.96 -12.65 -2.06
C SER A 13 3.22 -12.08 -3.45
N TYR A 14 3.09 -10.79 -3.58
CA TYR A 14 3.18 -10.06 -4.84
C TYR A 14 3.72 -8.66 -4.61
N GLU A 15 4.14 -7.98 -5.68
CA GLU A 15 4.51 -6.56 -5.63
C GLU A 15 3.26 -5.70 -5.47
N PRO A 16 3.11 -4.89 -4.40
CA PRO A 16 1.89 -4.11 -4.14
C PRO A 16 1.70 -2.93 -5.09
N GLY A 17 2.77 -2.50 -5.77
CA GLY A 17 2.73 -1.32 -6.61
C GLY A 17 2.30 -0.07 -5.84
N SER A 18 1.54 0.81 -6.48
CA SER A 18 1.19 2.13 -5.94
C SER A 18 0.34 2.13 -4.67
N THR A 19 -0.23 1.00 -4.24
CA THR A 19 -0.87 0.89 -2.92
C THR A 19 0.14 0.99 -1.76
N TYR A 20 1.43 0.88 -2.07
CA TYR A 20 2.51 1.04 -1.10
C TYR A 20 2.87 2.51 -0.81
N LYS A 21 2.56 3.46 -1.69
CA LYS A 21 2.96 4.87 -1.57
C LYS A 21 2.53 5.58 -0.28
N PRO A 22 1.35 5.30 0.31
CA PRO A 22 0.97 5.87 1.60
C PRO A 22 2.00 5.58 2.70
N PHE A 23 2.65 4.41 2.70
CA PHE A 23 3.68 4.05 3.69
C PHE A 23 4.96 4.86 3.51
N THR A 24 5.34 5.14 2.27
CA THR A 24 6.49 6.00 1.95
C THR A 24 6.25 7.44 2.40
N ILE A 25 5.06 7.97 2.14
CA ILE A 25 4.68 9.31 2.61
C ILE A 25 4.66 9.35 4.14
N ALA A 26 4.08 8.32 4.79
CA ALA A 26 4.04 8.20 6.24
C ALA A 26 5.43 8.28 6.85
N ALA A 27 6.37 7.50 6.34
CA ALA A 27 7.75 7.50 6.80
C ALA A 27 8.41 8.88 6.61
N GLY A 28 8.16 9.53 5.48
CA GLY A 28 8.68 10.88 5.20
C GLY A 28 8.17 11.94 6.14
N LEU A 29 6.87 11.90 6.48
CA LEU A 29 6.24 12.82 7.43
C LEU A 29 6.73 12.58 8.86
N GLU A 30 6.86 11.33 9.31
CA GLU A 30 7.35 10.99 10.65
C GLU A 30 8.78 11.44 10.88
N GLU A 31 9.65 11.30 9.89
CA GLU A 31 11.06 11.73 9.98
C GLU A 31 11.24 13.23 9.65
N GLY A 32 10.18 13.93 9.28
CA GLY A 32 10.24 15.35 8.94
C GLY A 32 11.08 15.66 7.71
N VAL A 33 11.30 14.68 6.83
CA VAL A 33 12.02 14.91 5.54
C VAL A 33 11.10 15.48 4.47
N VAL A 34 9.79 15.41 4.68
CA VAL A 34 8.75 16.13 3.96
C VAL A 34 7.67 16.59 4.93
N HIS A 35 6.97 17.70 4.59
CA HIS A 35 5.90 18.29 5.38
C HIS A 35 4.65 18.50 4.52
N ASP A 36 3.49 18.68 5.17
CA ASP A 36 2.29 19.11 4.46
C ASP A 36 2.53 20.46 3.78
N GLY A 37 2.17 20.54 2.50
CA GLY A 37 2.42 21.72 1.67
C GLY A 37 3.77 21.75 0.93
N ASP A 38 4.72 20.85 1.26
CA ASP A 38 5.94 20.72 0.46
C ASP A 38 5.63 20.37 -0.99
N THR A 39 6.40 20.92 -1.91
CA THR A 39 6.24 20.69 -3.35
C THR A 39 7.46 19.99 -3.94
N TYR A 40 7.21 19.25 -5.02
CA TYR A 40 8.24 18.58 -5.81
C TYR A 40 7.91 18.70 -7.30
N GLU A 41 8.92 19.02 -8.13
CA GLU A 41 8.76 19.05 -9.58
C GLU A 41 9.01 17.67 -10.21
N CYS A 42 7.93 17.02 -10.61
CA CYS A 42 8.00 15.77 -11.36
C CYS A 42 8.28 16.05 -12.84
N LYS A 43 9.47 15.70 -13.31
CA LYS A 43 9.88 15.80 -14.73
C LYS A 43 9.46 14.59 -15.57
N GLY A 44 8.65 13.68 -15.01
CA GLY A 44 8.27 12.42 -15.65
C GLY A 44 9.24 11.28 -15.38
N TYR A 45 10.38 11.54 -14.77
CA TYR A 45 11.39 10.56 -14.38
C TYR A 45 12.22 11.06 -13.21
N GLU A 46 12.98 10.16 -12.59
CA GLU A 46 14.00 10.46 -11.57
C GLU A 46 15.26 9.64 -11.84
N TYR A 47 16.43 10.21 -11.60
CA TYR A 47 17.69 9.49 -11.67
C TYR A 47 18.11 8.98 -10.30
N VAL A 48 18.47 7.70 -10.23
CA VAL A 48 19.04 7.06 -9.05
C VAL A 48 20.40 6.49 -9.44
N GLY A 49 21.46 7.25 -9.17
CA GLY A 49 22.75 6.96 -9.77
C GLY A 49 22.69 7.05 -11.31
N PRO A 50 23.11 6.00 -12.04
CA PRO A 50 23.04 5.98 -13.50
C PRO A 50 21.64 5.60 -14.04
N ASP A 51 20.75 5.09 -13.20
CA ASP A 51 19.48 4.52 -13.62
C ASP A 51 18.38 5.58 -13.69
N MET A 52 17.71 5.66 -14.85
CA MET A 52 16.53 6.51 -15.04
C MET A 52 15.25 5.72 -14.76
N ILE A 53 14.55 6.09 -13.68
CA ILE A 53 13.26 5.49 -13.32
C ILE A 53 12.14 6.40 -13.80
N LYS A 54 11.30 5.89 -14.69
CA LYS A 54 10.19 6.64 -15.30
C LYS A 54 8.97 6.69 -14.40
N CYS A 55 8.30 7.83 -14.37
CA CYS A 55 6.94 7.93 -13.87
C CYS A 55 5.97 7.24 -14.87
N HIS A 56 4.82 6.80 -14.38
CA HIS A 56 3.78 6.27 -15.28
C HIS A 56 3.27 7.32 -16.29
N SER A 57 3.35 8.60 -15.91
CA SER A 57 2.97 9.73 -16.78
C SER A 57 3.91 9.94 -17.99
N TYR A 58 5.13 9.39 -17.95
CA TYR A 58 6.18 9.66 -18.94
C TYR A 58 5.75 9.39 -20.37
N SER A 59 5.02 8.30 -20.60
CA SER A 59 4.58 7.88 -21.94
C SER A 59 3.25 8.52 -22.38
N SER A 60 2.53 9.21 -21.47
CA SER A 60 1.21 9.80 -21.77
C SER A 60 1.28 11.33 -21.81
N ILE A 61 1.37 11.97 -20.65
CA ILE A 61 1.41 13.44 -20.51
C ILE A 61 2.82 13.99 -20.33
N GLY A 62 3.85 13.11 -20.33
CA GLY A 62 5.25 13.47 -20.13
C GLY A 62 5.64 13.66 -18.66
N SER A 63 5.05 14.60 -17.96
CA SER A 63 5.34 14.90 -16.56
C SER A 63 4.09 15.37 -15.81
N HIS A 64 4.14 15.31 -14.47
CA HIS A 64 3.10 15.90 -13.63
C HIS A 64 3.36 17.37 -13.28
N GLY A 65 4.57 17.90 -13.57
CA GLY A 65 4.97 19.25 -13.14
C GLY A 65 5.14 19.35 -11.61
N VAL A 66 4.85 20.53 -11.07
CA VAL A 66 4.97 20.78 -9.62
C VAL A 66 3.74 20.22 -8.89
N LEU A 67 3.99 19.36 -7.91
CA LEU A 67 2.96 18.67 -7.11
C LEU A 67 3.20 18.94 -5.63
N THR A 68 2.12 19.15 -4.86
CA THR A 68 2.15 19.01 -3.41
C THR A 68 2.22 17.52 -3.04
N LEU A 69 2.44 17.23 -1.75
CA LEU A 69 2.49 15.85 -1.24
C LEU A 69 1.16 15.11 -1.46
N SER A 70 0.02 15.77 -1.22
CA SER A 70 -1.31 15.24 -1.55
C SER A 70 -1.45 14.95 -3.04
N GLN A 71 -1.14 15.92 -3.89
CA GLN A 71 -1.23 15.76 -5.34
C GLN A 71 -0.32 14.66 -5.88
N ALA A 72 0.83 14.41 -5.23
CA ALA A 72 1.70 13.30 -5.59
C ALA A 72 1.03 11.93 -5.34
N LEU A 73 0.23 11.81 -4.29
CA LEU A 73 -0.57 10.60 -4.03
C LEU A 73 -1.77 10.49 -4.96
N GLU A 74 -2.50 11.60 -5.18
CA GLU A 74 -3.63 11.71 -6.11
C GLU A 74 -3.24 11.26 -7.52
N ASN A 75 -2.11 11.78 -8.02
CA ASN A 75 -1.56 11.47 -9.34
C ASN A 75 -0.65 10.23 -9.35
N SER A 76 -0.50 9.55 -8.23
CA SER A 76 0.35 8.36 -8.12
C SER A 76 1.79 8.56 -8.63
N CYS A 77 2.42 9.69 -8.30
CA CYS A 77 3.73 10.10 -8.81
C CYS A 77 4.87 9.23 -8.26
N ASN A 78 5.59 8.49 -9.12
CA ASN A 78 6.75 7.69 -8.71
C ASN A 78 7.97 8.57 -8.33
N PRO A 79 8.38 9.59 -9.13
CA PRO A 79 9.52 10.43 -8.80
C PRO A 79 9.44 11.09 -7.42
N TYR A 80 8.27 11.53 -6.99
CA TYR A 80 8.13 12.10 -5.64
C TYR A 80 8.38 11.06 -4.55
N MET A 81 7.88 9.84 -4.71
CA MET A 81 8.13 8.74 -3.75
C MET A 81 9.62 8.40 -3.69
N ILE A 82 10.31 8.34 -4.83
CA ILE A 82 11.76 8.16 -4.92
C ILE A 82 12.50 9.26 -4.16
N ASN A 83 12.10 10.51 -4.35
CA ASN A 83 12.69 11.65 -3.64
C ASN A 83 12.54 11.53 -2.11
N ILE A 84 11.37 11.09 -1.62
CA ILE A 84 11.14 10.84 -0.19
C ILE A 84 12.08 9.72 0.31
N ALA A 85 12.18 8.59 -0.41
CA ALA A 85 13.04 7.49 -0.03
C ALA A 85 14.53 7.88 0.01
N ILE A 86 14.99 8.68 -0.96
CA ILE A 86 16.37 9.21 -1.00
C ILE A 86 16.61 10.13 0.21
N LYS A 87 15.69 11.02 0.55
CA LYS A 87 15.80 11.89 1.72
C LYS A 87 15.81 11.13 3.04
N LEU A 88 15.03 10.06 3.16
CA LEU A 88 15.04 9.16 4.32
C LEU A 88 16.38 8.41 4.46
N GLY A 89 16.97 8.05 3.34
CA GLY A 89 18.10 7.14 3.28
C GLY A 89 17.70 5.68 3.47
N ASN A 90 18.53 4.78 2.95
CA ASN A 90 18.23 3.36 2.78
C ASN A 90 17.87 2.66 4.10
N VAL A 91 18.68 2.86 5.13
CA VAL A 91 18.52 2.19 6.44
C VAL A 91 17.20 2.62 7.10
N ARG A 92 16.96 3.93 7.16
CA ARG A 92 15.73 4.46 7.79
C ARG A 92 14.49 4.01 7.03
N PHE A 93 14.53 4.03 5.71
CA PHE A 93 13.44 3.54 4.87
C PHE A 93 13.12 2.06 5.17
N ALA A 94 14.15 1.19 5.23
CA ALA A 94 13.97 -0.22 5.57
C ALA A 94 13.44 -0.44 7.00
N GLN A 95 13.84 0.40 7.96
CA GLN A 95 13.30 0.36 9.33
C GLN A 95 11.79 0.66 9.36
N TYR A 96 11.32 1.63 8.57
CA TYR A 96 9.87 1.88 8.44
C TYR A 96 9.14 0.73 7.78
N GLN A 97 9.72 0.07 6.78
CA GLN A 97 9.13 -1.13 6.18
C GLN A 97 8.88 -2.20 7.26
N LYS A 98 9.87 -2.45 8.13
CA LYS A 98 9.72 -3.38 9.26
C LYS A 98 8.71 -2.86 10.30
N MET A 99 8.69 -1.54 10.58
CA MET A 99 7.74 -0.92 11.51
C MET A 99 6.29 -1.13 11.06
N PHE A 100 6.02 -1.07 9.76
CA PHE A 100 4.72 -1.38 9.19
C PHE A 100 4.40 -2.89 9.15
N GLY A 101 5.36 -3.77 9.50
CA GLY A 101 5.16 -5.21 9.60
C GLY A 101 5.48 -5.98 8.32
N PHE A 102 6.05 -5.33 7.31
CA PHE A 102 6.45 -6.01 6.08
C PHE A 102 7.67 -6.90 6.30
N GLY A 103 7.72 -8.02 5.59
CA GLY A 103 8.81 -9.01 5.70
C GLY A 103 8.71 -9.97 6.89
N ALA A 104 7.63 -9.89 7.67
CA ALA A 104 7.37 -10.77 8.80
C ALA A 104 5.92 -11.27 8.78
N LYS A 105 5.66 -12.41 9.43
CA LYS A 105 4.28 -12.87 9.65
C LYS A 105 3.54 -11.89 10.55
N THR A 106 2.28 -11.62 10.22
CA THR A 106 1.40 -10.79 11.03
C THR A 106 0.93 -11.49 12.30
N GLY A 107 0.98 -12.83 12.27
CA GLY A 107 0.45 -13.69 13.34
C GLY A 107 -1.06 -13.86 13.27
N VAL A 108 -1.67 -13.67 12.09
CA VAL A 108 -3.06 -14.01 11.88
C VAL A 108 -3.31 -15.50 12.19
N ASP A 109 -4.45 -15.81 12.75
CA ASP A 109 -4.85 -17.16 13.15
C ASP A 109 -5.30 -18.05 11.95
N LEU A 110 -4.62 -17.88 10.81
CA LEU A 110 -4.80 -18.69 9.60
C LEU A 110 -3.50 -19.42 9.24
N PRO A 111 -3.58 -20.65 8.73
CA PRO A 111 -2.41 -21.40 8.32
C PRO A 111 -1.81 -20.89 7.01
N GLY A 112 -0.52 -21.15 6.81
CA GLY A 112 0.16 -20.93 5.53
C GLY A 112 0.53 -19.47 5.25
N GLU A 113 0.64 -18.63 6.28
CA GLU A 113 1.01 -17.22 6.10
C GLU A 113 2.44 -17.08 5.54
N ALA A 114 2.55 -16.39 4.39
CA ALA A 114 3.81 -16.02 3.77
C ALA A 114 4.43 -14.79 4.47
N THR A 115 5.75 -14.72 4.50
CA THR A 115 6.47 -13.55 5.04
C THR A 115 6.65 -12.42 4.02
N GLY A 116 6.46 -12.72 2.72
CA GLY A 116 6.86 -11.80 1.66
C GLY A 116 8.38 -11.80 1.44
N ILE A 117 8.85 -10.85 0.64
CA ILE A 117 10.27 -10.64 0.33
C ILE A 117 10.60 -9.18 0.58
N MET A 118 11.51 -8.94 1.53
CA MET A 118 12.00 -7.61 1.88
C MET A 118 13.52 -7.61 1.95
N TYR A 119 14.12 -6.46 1.67
CA TYR A 119 15.56 -6.31 1.80
C TYR A 119 15.99 -6.15 3.27
N ASP A 120 17.13 -6.73 3.61
CA ASP A 120 17.78 -6.47 4.89
C ASP A 120 18.24 -5.00 4.94
N GLU A 121 18.06 -4.33 6.09
CA GLU A 121 18.38 -2.91 6.26
C GLU A 121 19.85 -2.56 6.02
N ASN A 122 20.76 -3.53 6.18
CA ASN A 122 22.19 -3.35 5.95
C ASN A 122 22.61 -3.68 4.51
N LYS A 123 21.70 -4.21 3.70
CA LYS A 123 21.95 -4.64 2.31
C LYS A 123 21.16 -3.87 1.27
N ILE A 124 20.11 -3.17 1.69
CA ILE A 124 19.28 -2.37 0.78
C ILE A 124 20.11 -1.26 0.13
N THR A 125 20.10 -1.24 -1.19
CA THR A 125 20.78 -0.21 -1.98
C THR A 125 19.84 0.99 -2.22
N THR A 126 20.39 2.10 -2.73
CA THR A 126 19.58 3.28 -3.04
C THR A 126 18.57 3.00 -4.16
N ILE A 127 18.92 2.15 -5.14
CA ILE A 127 18.00 1.77 -6.21
C ILE A 127 16.88 0.85 -5.68
N ASP A 128 17.19 -0.04 -4.71
CA ASP A 128 16.17 -0.85 -4.05
C ASP A 128 15.21 0.03 -3.26
N ALA A 129 15.70 0.94 -2.43
CA ALA A 129 14.87 1.87 -1.67
C ALA A 129 13.97 2.73 -2.60
N ALA A 130 14.54 3.20 -3.71
CA ALA A 130 13.82 3.98 -4.72
C ALA A 130 12.67 3.17 -5.34
N THR A 131 12.91 1.94 -5.78
CA THR A 131 11.86 1.08 -6.38
C THR A 131 10.86 0.61 -5.35
N ASN A 132 11.30 0.29 -4.14
CA ASN A 132 10.44 -0.10 -3.03
C ASN A 132 9.48 1.03 -2.63
N SER A 133 9.90 2.30 -2.77
CA SER A 133 9.10 3.48 -2.39
C SER A 133 7.74 3.57 -3.10
N PHE A 134 7.62 2.95 -4.27
CA PHE A 134 6.36 2.86 -5.00
C PHE A 134 5.86 1.41 -5.18
N GLY A 135 6.37 0.48 -4.36
CA GLY A 135 5.88 -0.88 -4.21
C GLY A 135 6.37 -1.86 -5.26
N GLN A 136 7.56 -1.66 -5.82
CA GLN A 136 8.24 -2.62 -6.68
C GLN A 136 9.50 -3.18 -6.03
N ASN A 137 9.99 -4.34 -6.48
CA ASN A 137 11.13 -5.08 -5.91
C ASN A 137 10.93 -5.54 -4.45
N ILE A 138 9.71 -5.56 -3.97
CA ILE A 138 9.30 -6.14 -2.68
C ILE A 138 8.08 -7.02 -2.90
N ASN A 139 7.94 -8.07 -2.11
CA ASN A 139 6.73 -8.88 -2.13
C ASN A 139 6.07 -8.86 -0.76
N VAL A 140 4.76 -8.64 -0.75
CA VAL A 140 3.93 -8.60 0.46
C VAL A 140 2.67 -9.44 0.23
N ASN A 141 2.06 -9.96 1.29
CA ASN A 141 0.75 -10.58 1.20
C ASN A 141 -0.38 -9.60 1.55
N MET A 142 -1.63 -9.98 1.27
CA MET A 142 -2.76 -9.10 1.49
C MET A 142 -3.00 -8.78 2.97
N ILE A 143 -2.74 -9.74 3.88
CA ILE A 143 -2.92 -9.50 5.33
C ILE A 143 -1.88 -8.51 5.86
N GLN A 144 -0.62 -8.58 5.39
CA GLN A 144 0.38 -7.57 5.72
C GLN A 144 -0.07 -6.18 5.26
N MET A 145 -0.54 -6.07 4.00
CA MET A 145 -0.98 -4.79 3.44
C MET A 145 -2.15 -4.20 4.21
N ILE A 146 -3.22 -4.97 4.45
CA ILE A 146 -4.42 -4.42 5.12
C ILE A 146 -4.14 -4.11 6.60
N SER A 147 -3.32 -4.91 7.30
CA SER A 147 -2.94 -4.65 8.70
C SER A 147 -2.08 -3.38 8.83
N ALA A 148 -1.08 -3.24 7.95
CA ALA A 148 -0.26 -2.04 7.88
C ALA A 148 -1.10 -0.80 7.53
N TYR A 149 -1.96 -0.89 6.50
CA TYR A 149 -2.84 0.20 6.10
C TYR A 149 -3.81 0.61 7.21
N SER A 150 -4.40 -0.37 7.90
CA SER A 150 -5.27 -0.09 9.05
C SER A 150 -4.54 0.71 10.13
N SER A 151 -3.24 0.46 10.34
CA SER A 151 -2.47 1.27 11.29
C SER A 151 -2.27 2.71 10.81
N LEU A 152 -2.09 2.94 9.50
CA LEU A 152 -1.95 4.31 8.96
C LEU A 152 -3.20 5.17 9.18
N ILE A 153 -4.39 4.56 9.14
CA ILE A 153 -5.66 5.28 9.24
C ILE A 153 -6.28 5.26 10.64
N ASN A 154 -5.66 4.52 11.58
CA ASN A 154 -6.11 4.32 12.96
C ASN A 154 -5.10 4.93 13.95
N ASP A 155 -4.73 6.18 13.74
CA ASP A 155 -3.79 6.96 14.56
C ASP A 155 -2.47 6.22 14.84
N GLY A 156 -2.03 5.39 13.90
CA GLY A 156 -0.78 4.63 13.96
C GLY A 156 -0.83 3.34 14.77
N LYS A 157 -1.97 2.92 15.28
CA LYS A 157 -2.09 1.74 16.14
C LYS A 157 -2.12 0.47 15.29
N TYR A 158 -1.05 -0.32 15.34
CA TYR A 158 -0.96 -1.61 14.65
C TYR A 158 -1.43 -2.72 15.58
N TYR A 159 -2.55 -3.34 15.23
CA TYR A 159 -3.11 -4.50 15.94
C TYR A 159 -2.75 -5.80 15.24
N GLN A 160 -2.59 -6.88 16.02
CA GLN A 160 -2.46 -8.22 15.48
C GLN A 160 -3.79 -8.62 14.82
N PRO A 161 -3.80 -8.99 13.51
CA PRO A 161 -5.03 -9.42 12.86
C PRO A 161 -5.47 -10.80 13.37
N HIS A 162 -6.78 -11.00 13.46
CA HIS A 162 -7.38 -12.31 13.78
C HIS A 162 -8.75 -12.45 13.10
N ILE A 163 -9.12 -13.67 12.78
CA ILE A 163 -10.41 -14.02 12.16
C ILE A 163 -11.35 -14.61 13.21
N VAL A 164 -10.80 -15.43 14.12
CA VAL A 164 -11.59 -16.08 15.16
C VAL A 164 -11.88 -15.08 16.27
N LYS A 165 -13.15 -14.73 16.45
CA LYS A 165 -13.59 -13.89 17.55
C LYS A 165 -13.59 -14.66 18.86
N ARG A 166 -14.23 -15.86 18.88
CA ARG A 166 -14.31 -16.72 20.06
C ARG A 166 -14.52 -18.18 19.68
N ILE A 167 -14.21 -19.07 20.61
CA ILE A 167 -14.44 -20.50 20.53
C ILE A 167 -15.39 -20.86 21.66
N GLU A 168 -16.47 -21.56 21.34
CA GLU A 168 -17.47 -22.03 22.30
C GLU A 168 -17.49 -23.56 22.32
N SER A 169 -17.76 -24.15 23.48
CA SER A 169 -18.04 -25.58 23.65
C SER A 169 -19.45 -25.93 23.13
N ALA A 170 -19.76 -27.21 23.03
CA ALA A 170 -21.07 -27.66 22.54
C ALA A 170 -22.25 -27.22 23.42
N ASN A 171 -22.01 -26.88 24.70
CA ASN A 171 -23.02 -26.40 25.65
C ASN A 171 -23.07 -24.84 25.70
N GLY A 172 -22.33 -24.13 24.82
CA GLY A 172 -22.36 -22.67 24.70
C GLY A 172 -21.43 -21.94 25.64
N GLU A 173 -20.57 -22.63 26.43
CA GLU A 173 -19.57 -21.98 27.26
C GLU A 173 -18.42 -21.43 26.40
N VAL A 174 -17.99 -20.18 26.66
CA VAL A 174 -16.84 -19.57 25.99
C VAL A 174 -15.55 -20.23 26.47
N VAL A 175 -14.90 -20.98 25.59
CA VAL A 175 -13.60 -21.65 25.85
C VAL A 175 -12.45 -20.67 25.66
N LYS A 176 -12.54 -19.81 24.64
CA LYS A 176 -11.54 -18.77 24.32
C LYS A 176 -12.22 -17.60 23.63
N GLU A 177 -11.84 -16.38 24.01
CA GLU A 177 -12.20 -15.15 23.30
C GLU A 177 -10.94 -14.36 22.96
N ASN A 178 -10.85 -13.91 21.70
CA ASN A 178 -9.75 -13.06 21.25
C ASN A 178 -10.14 -11.60 21.46
N SER A 179 -9.28 -10.85 22.13
CA SER A 179 -9.37 -9.40 22.27
C SER A 179 -8.37 -8.73 21.34
N PRO A 180 -8.61 -7.47 20.89
CA PRO A 180 -7.64 -6.72 20.11
C PRO A 180 -6.28 -6.60 20.83
N VAL A 181 -5.19 -7.01 20.18
CA VAL A 181 -3.83 -6.94 20.72
C VAL A 181 -3.09 -5.83 19.99
N LEU A 182 -2.83 -4.72 20.69
CA LEU A 182 -1.97 -3.65 20.18
C LEU A 182 -0.51 -4.14 20.19
N VAL A 183 0.11 -4.22 19.01
CA VAL A 183 1.48 -4.68 18.83
C VAL A 183 2.48 -3.53 18.93
N ARG A 184 2.17 -2.41 18.27
CA ARG A 184 3.06 -1.23 18.21
C ARG A 184 2.34 0.01 17.68
N GLN A 185 3.00 1.15 17.85
CA GLN A 185 2.67 2.41 17.18
C GLN A 185 3.54 2.54 15.94
N THR A 186 2.94 2.76 14.76
CA THR A 186 3.65 2.86 13.48
C THR A 186 3.91 4.30 13.06
N VAL A 187 2.96 5.18 13.31
CA VAL A 187 3.00 6.61 13.00
C VAL A 187 2.27 7.41 14.09
N THR A 188 2.45 8.72 14.14
CA THR A 188 1.69 9.60 15.01
C THR A 188 0.26 9.79 14.52
N ALA A 189 -0.65 10.22 15.40
CA ALA A 189 -2.02 10.59 15.03
C ALA A 189 -2.04 11.76 14.02
N SER A 190 -1.08 12.65 14.08
CA SER A 190 -0.94 13.75 13.12
C SER A 190 -0.68 13.21 11.69
N THR A 191 0.29 12.33 11.53
CA THR A 191 0.58 11.69 10.24
C THR A 191 -0.61 10.88 9.73
N SER A 192 -1.27 10.13 10.61
CA SER A 192 -2.50 9.40 10.27
C SER A 192 -3.59 10.34 9.72
N LYS A 193 -3.78 11.50 10.33
CA LYS A 193 -4.75 12.51 9.88
C LYS A 193 -4.41 13.04 8.48
N TYR A 194 -3.14 13.37 8.20
CA TYR A 194 -2.72 13.78 6.86
C TYR A 194 -2.97 12.69 5.82
N LEU A 195 -2.62 11.45 6.13
CA LEU A 195 -2.81 10.33 5.22
C LEU A 195 -4.29 10.08 4.90
N ARG A 196 -5.19 10.11 5.90
CA ARG A 196 -6.64 10.01 5.65
C ARG A 196 -7.09 11.08 4.65
N LYS A 197 -6.67 12.33 4.85
CA LYS A 197 -7.00 13.45 3.96
C LYS A 197 -6.46 13.25 2.53
N TYR A 198 -5.20 12.84 2.39
CA TYR A 198 -4.60 12.62 1.07
C TYR A 198 -5.24 11.44 0.33
N LEU A 199 -5.60 10.38 1.07
CA LEU A 199 -6.30 9.23 0.50
C LEU A 199 -7.74 9.56 0.08
N GLU A 200 -8.43 10.43 0.81
CA GLU A 200 -9.74 10.98 0.43
C GLU A 200 -9.61 11.78 -0.87
N ASN A 201 -8.66 12.72 -0.94
CA ASN A 201 -8.39 13.48 -2.16
C ASN A 201 -8.06 12.58 -3.36
N THR A 202 -7.42 11.43 -3.14
CA THR A 202 -7.13 10.46 -4.22
C THR A 202 -8.41 9.88 -4.83
N VAL A 203 -9.46 9.69 -4.02
CA VAL A 203 -10.79 9.25 -4.50
C VAL A 203 -11.59 10.42 -5.08
N GLU A 204 -11.54 11.59 -4.46
CA GLU A 204 -12.30 12.74 -4.96
C GLU A 204 -11.74 13.32 -6.27
N LEU A 205 -10.42 13.47 -6.36
CA LEU A 205 -9.74 14.25 -7.39
C LEU A 205 -8.73 13.45 -8.22
N GLY A 206 -8.34 12.26 -7.75
CA GLY A 206 -7.19 11.54 -8.27
C GLY A 206 -7.51 10.25 -9.01
N THR A 207 -6.50 9.39 -9.07
CA THR A 207 -6.53 8.11 -9.81
C THR A 207 -7.52 7.08 -9.29
N ALA A 208 -8.07 7.28 -8.09
CA ALA A 208 -9.09 6.41 -7.50
C ALA A 208 -10.53 6.94 -7.66
N HIS A 209 -10.75 7.96 -8.49
CA HIS A 209 -12.08 8.62 -8.63
C HIS A 209 -13.23 7.66 -8.98
N LYS A 210 -12.96 6.54 -9.65
CA LYS A 210 -13.98 5.53 -9.92
C LYS A 210 -14.55 4.84 -8.66
N ALA A 211 -13.87 4.94 -7.51
CA ALA A 211 -14.40 4.48 -6.22
C ALA A 211 -15.30 5.52 -5.53
N TYR A 212 -15.41 6.74 -6.08
CA TYR A 212 -16.29 7.77 -5.53
C TYR A 212 -17.76 7.34 -5.57
N ILE A 213 -18.44 7.51 -4.44
CA ILE A 213 -19.89 7.30 -4.30
C ILE A 213 -20.47 8.57 -3.68
N GLU A 214 -21.46 9.17 -4.36
CA GLU A 214 -22.12 10.37 -3.86
C GLU A 214 -22.77 10.12 -2.48
N GLY A 215 -22.54 11.02 -1.54
CA GLY A 215 -23.04 10.92 -0.16
C GLY A 215 -22.18 10.07 0.79
N TYR A 216 -21.08 9.47 0.30
CA TYR A 216 -20.16 8.70 1.12
C TYR A 216 -18.74 9.29 1.07
N SER A 217 -18.12 9.44 2.24
CA SER A 217 -16.71 9.83 2.36
C SER A 217 -15.84 8.57 2.25
N ILE A 218 -15.22 8.38 1.10
CA ILE A 218 -14.37 7.21 0.80
C ILE A 218 -12.94 7.69 0.56
N ALA A 219 -11.99 6.97 1.10
CA ALA A 219 -10.57 7.22 0.91
C ALA A 219 -9.87 5.95 0.43
N GLY A 220 -8.83 6.10 -0.40
CA GLY A 220 -8.11 4.92 -0.87
C GLY A 220 -7.08 5.20 -1.94
N LYS A 221 -6.40 4.12 -2.37
CA LYS A 221 -5.35 4.15 -3.37
C LYS A 221 -5.43 2.95 -4.31
N THR A 222 -5.31 3.22 -5.59
CA THR A 222 -5.15 2.19 -6.62
C THR A 222 -3.71 1.67 -6.70
N GLY A 223 -3.55 0.41 -7.08
CA GLY A 223 -2.28 -0.21 -7.38
C GLY A 223 -2.28 -0.91 -8.72
N THR A 224 -1.15 -0.84 -9.40
CA THR A 224 -0.87 -1.61 -10.61
C THR A 224 0.58 -2.05 -10.53
N ALA A 225 0.83 -3.33 -10.60
CA ALA A 225 2.17 -3.89 -10.60
C ALA A 225 2.30 -4.92 -11.72
N GLN A 226 3.35 -4.81 -12.50
CA GLN A 226 3.66 -5.81 -13.52
C GLN A 226 4.39 -6.98 -12.87
N LYS A 227 3.90 -8.19 -13.09
CA LYS A 227 4.52 -9.42 -12.54
C LYS A 227 5.88 -9.71 -13.18
N ILE A 228 6.70 -10.44 -12.46
CA ILE A 228 7.97 -10.97 -12.96
C ILE A 228 7.71 -12.39 -13.47
N PRO A 229 8.21 -12.77 -14.67
CA PRO A 229 9.03 -11.96 -15.59
C PRO A 229 8.21 -10.90 -16.34
N ARG A 230 8.76 -9.67 -16.44
CA ARG A 230 8.07 -8.53 -17.06
C ARG A 230 7.69 -8.76 -18.54
N ALA A 231 8.39 -9.66 -19.21
CA ALA A 231 8.12 -10.02 -20.62
C ALA A 231 6.74 -10.68 -20.81
N ASP A 232 6.18 -11.29 -19.79
CA ASP A 232 4.87 -11.97 -19.88
C ASP A 232 3.69 -10.99 -19.92
N LEU A 233 3.95 -9.70 -19.68
CA LEU A 233 2.93 -8.63 -19.67
C LEU A 233 1.73 -8.93 -18.76
N LYS A 234 1.97 -9.63 -17.67
CA LYS A 234 0.96 -9.95 -16.65
C LYS A 234 0.95 -8.93 -15.53
N TRP A 235 -0.22 -8.65 -15.00
CA TRP A 235 -0.43 -7.58 -14.04
C TRP A 235 -1.17 -8.05 -12.79
N VAL A 236 -0.83 -7.44 -11.67
CA VAL A 236 -1.67 -7.40 -10.48
C VAL A 236 -2.27 -6.01 -10.40
N ILE A 237 -3.58 -5.91 -10.35
CA ILE A 237 -4.29 -4.66 -10.12
C ILE A 237 -4.99 -4.70 -8.77
N SER A 238 -5.04 -3.57 -8.09
CA SER A 238 -5.56 -3.54 -6.73
C SER A 238 -6.15 -2.20 -6.35
N PHE A 239 -6.98 -2.22 -5.30
CA PHE A 239 -7.44 -1.04 -4.59
C PHE A 239 -7.41 -1.31 -3.09
N ILE A 240 -6.84 -0.39 -2.31
CA ILE A 240 -6.92 -0.38 -0.86
C ILE A 240 -7.62 0.90 -0.42
N GLY A 241 -8.60 0.77 0.46
CA GLY A 241 -9.40 1.92 0.88
C GLY A 241 -10.09 1.72 2.21
N HIS A 242 -10.79 2.76 2.66
CA HIS A 242 -11.56 2.78 3.89
C HIS A 242 -12.73 3.76 3.81
N ALA A 243 -13.70 3.57 4.67
CA ALA A 243 -14.82 4.49 4.85
C ALA A 243 -15.31 4.48 6.31
N PRO A 244 -15.87 5.62 6.82
CA PRO A 244 -15.68 6.98 6.31
C PRO A 244 -14.21 7.40 6.29
N ALA A 245 -13.84 8.40 5.49
CA ALA A 245 -12.44 8.82 5.32
C ALA A 245 -11.84 9.42 6.60
N ASP A 246 -12.59 10.21 7.34
CA ASP A 246 -12.15 10.92 8.55
C ASP A 246 -12.23 10.07 9.81
N ASP A 247 -13.23 9.16 9.92
CA ASP A 247 -13.46 8.26 11.06
C ASP A 247 -13.66 6.81 10.57
N PRO A 248 -12.59 6.12 10.14
CA PRO A 248 -12.66 4.81 9.49
C PRO A 248 -13.37 3.76 10.35
N LYS A 249 -14.40 3.12 9.81
CA LYS A 249 -15.12 2.02 10.45
C LYS A 249 -14.72 0.66 9.87
N PHE A 250 -14.30 0.65 8.61
CA PHE A 250 -13.78 -0.53 7.95
C PHE A 250 -12.72 -0.15 6.92
N ALA A 251 -11.87 -1.09 6.58
CA ALA A 251 -10.93 -1.02 5.48
C ALA A 251 -11.12 -2.22 4.55
N ILE A 252 -10.87 -2.01 3.26
CA ILE A 252 -10.96 -3.06 2.24
C ILE A 252 -9.67 -3.09 1.42
N TYR A 253 -9.23 -4.29 1.03
CA TYR A 253 -8.16 -4.45 0.07
C TYR A 253 -8.58 -5.49 -0.97
N ILE A 254 -8.72 -5.06 -2.21
CA ILE A 254 -9.09 -5.89 -3.35
C ILE A 254 -7.87 -6.06 -4.24
N VAL A 255 -7.60 -7.30 -4.61
CA VAL A 255 -6.51 -7.68 -5.51
C VAL A 255 -7.07 -8.58 -6.61
N LEU A 256 -6.83 -8.20 -7.85
CA LEU A 256 -7.10 -9.01 -9.04
C LEU A 256 -5.75 -9.44 -9.63
N ASP A 257 -5.49 -10.73 -9.59
CA ASP A 257 -4.26 -11.33 -10.09
C ASP A 257 -4.47 -11.85 -11.50
N GLU A 258 -3.75 -11.27 -12.46
CA GLU A 258 -3.84 -11.59 -13.89
C GLU A 258 -5.28 -11.52 -14.45
N PRO A 259 -6.05 -10.44 -14.21
CA PRO A 259 -7.40 -10.34 -14.75
C PRO A 259 -7.40 -10.35 -16.27
N ASP A 260 -8.41 -10.99 -16.87
CA ASP A 260 -8.58 -11.03 -18.33
C ASP A 260 -8.71 -9.60 -18.92
N GLY A 261 -8.17 -9.40 -20.12
CA GLY A 261 -8.22 -8.10 -20.82
C GLY A 261 -7.11 -7.12 -20.42
N THR A 262 -6.18 -7.48 -19.54
CA THR A 262 -5.02 -6.65 -19.18
C THR A 262 -3.79 -6.91 -20.09
N THR A 263 -3.95 -7.64 -21.21
CA THR A 263 -2.90 -7.87 -22.19
C THR A 263 -2.59 -6.59 -22.95
N GLY A 264 -1.44 -5.99 -22.68
CA GLY A 264 -1.00 -4.76 -23.32
C GLY A 264 -0.58 -3.70 -22.29
N THR A 265 -0.38 -2.51 -22.68
CA THR A 265 0.42 -1.45 -22.08
C THR A 265 0.01 -0.91 -20.68
N SER A 266 -1.12 -1.34 -20.12
CA SER A 266 -1.46 -1.04 -18.71
C SER A 266 -2.71 -1.82 -18.27
N GLY A 267 -2.63 -2.59 -17.20
CA GLY A 267 -3.81 -3.12 -16.52
C GLY A 267 -4.73 -1.97 -16.08
N SER A 268 -6.02 -2.06 -16.39
CA SER A 268 -6.99 -1.08 -15.91
C SER A 268 -7.32 -1.33 -14.44
N THR A 269 -7.04 -0.39 -13.56
CA THR A 269 -7.46 -0.43 -12.14
C THR A 269 -8.99 -0.30 -11.98
N SER A 270 -9.71 -0.07 -13.09
CA SER A 270 -11.16 0.15 -13.09
C SER A 270 -11.94 -0.98 -12.43
N ASP A 271 -11.54 -2.23 -12.69
CA ASP A 271 -12.29 -3.40 -12.21
C ASP A 271 -12.17 -3.55 -10.69
N ALA A 272 -10.97 -3.31 -10.12
CA ALA A 272 -10.79 -3.31 -8.66
C ALA A 272 -11.57 -2.18 -7.98
N LEU A 273 -11.72 -1.03 -8.64
CA LEU A 273 -12.51 0.10 -8.13
C LEU A 273 -14.02 -0.15 -8.21
N ILE A 274 -14.50 -0.84 -9.26
CA ILE A 274 -15.91 -1.22 -9.39
C ILE A 274 -16.28 -2.21 -8.28
N LEU A 275 -15.46 -3.26 -8.09
CA LEU A 275 -15.68 -4.23 -7.01
C LEU A 275 -15.64 -3.61 -5.61
N ALA A 276 -14.94 -2.49 -5.43
CA ALA A 276 -14.88 -1.81 -4.15
C ALA A 276 -16.15 -0.99 -3.85
N LYS A 277 -16.94 -0.69 -4.86
CA LYS A 277 -18.24 0.04 -4.71
C LYS A 277 -19.39 -0.86 -4.28
N ASP A 278 -19.39 -2.10 -4.76
CA ASP A 278 -20.41 -3.13 -4.48
C ASP A 278 -20.21 -3.70 -3.06
#